data_bb0d5039fabf96cbb543ebdb0cde4d84
#
_entry.id   bb0d5039fabf96cbb543ebdb0cde4d84
#
_cell.length_a   1.000
_cell.length_b   1.000
_cell.length_c   1.000
_cell.angle_alpha   90.00
_cell.angle_beta   90.00
_cell.angle_gamma   90.00
#
_symmetry.space_group_name_H-M   'P 1'
#
loop_
_entity.id
_entity.type
_entity.pdbx_description
1 polymer ?
#
loop_
_entity_poly.entity_id
_entity_poly.type
_entity_poly.pdbx_seq_one_letter_code
_entity_poly.pdbx_strand_id
1 'polypeptide(L)'
;MRVPDHPVALALLSAFGGGVAAPSANRFGSVSPTTANHVRAELGDDVDFVLDGGPCQVGVESTIVDATGDALSILRPGGVTREDLEAVLGRPLPVHSTSRVRVPGQHPSHYAPRARVVLVAPEKVVAEAERAHELGHRVGVLLPPSVTDTPVKAHAVVALPGSMAAYARGLYGFLRELDERGCDLIIASLPVEEGLGLAIANRLRRAAGPRPAPTPFDAPAVAPADPS
;
A
#
# COMPACT_ATOMS: atom_id res chain seq x y z
N MET A 1 -8.64 16.93 8.86
CA MET A 1 -8.15 16.69 10.23
C MET A 1 -8.29 15.21 10.54
N ARG A 2 -7.40 14.63 11.36
CA ARG A 2 -7.44 13.22 11.82
C ARG A 2 -7.29 13.19 13.33
N VAL A 3 -8.08 12.36 14.00
CA VAL A 3 -7.90 12.03 15.42
C VAL A 3 -7.48 10.56 15.48
N PRO A 4 -6.25 10.23 15.90
CA PRO A 4 -5.82 8.85 16.03
C PRO A 4 -6.47 8.20 17.27
N ASP A 5 -6.54 6.87 17.23
CA ASP A 5 -6.93 6.02 18.37
C ASP A 5 -5.74 5.28 19.00
N HIS A 6 -4.57 5.41 18.39
CA HIS A 6 -3.36 4.70 18.81
C HIS A 6 -2.78 5.31 20.10
N PRO A 7 -2.53 4.52 21.17
CA PRO A 7 -2.15 5.05 22.47
C PRO A 7 -0.83 5.84 22.46
N VAL A 8 0.18 5.40 21.70
CA VAL A 8 1.46 6.12 21.57
C VAL A 8 1.28 7.47 20.87
N ALA A 9 0.45 7.51 19.81
CA ALA A 9 0.15 8.76 19.11
C ALA A 9 -0.65 9.73 20.00
N LEU A 10 -1.61 9.23 20.77
CA LEU A 10 -2.38 10.03 21.72
C LEU A 10 -1.48 10.58 22.84
N ALA A 11 -0.57 9.78 23.38
CA ALA A 11 0.37 10.23 24.40
C ALA A 11 1.29 11.34 23.86
N LEU A 12 1.82 11.18 22.63
CA LEU A 12 2.62 12.21 21.97
C LEU A 12 1.83 13.51 21.78
N LEU A 13 0.61 13.43 21.25
CA LEU A 13 -0.24 14.61 21.02
C LEU A 13 -0.61 15.31 22.32
N SER A 14 -0.88 14.55 23.38
CA SER A 14 -1.17 15.10 24.71
C SER A 14 0.05 15.83 25.30
N ALA A 15 1.24 15.26 25.17
CA ALA A 15 2.47 15.88 25.63
C ALA A 15 2.85 17.12 24.80
N PHE A 16 2.61 17.08 23.49
CA PHE A 16 2.89 18.19 22.58
C PHE A 16 1.91 19.35 22.73
N GLY A 17 0.65 19.08 23.10
CA GLY A 17 -0.38 20.09 23.32
C GLY A 17 -0.93 20.77 22.06
N GLY A 18 -0.75 20.18 20.88
CA GLY A 18 -1.15 20.77 19.60
C GLY A 18 -1.31 19.75 18.47
N GLY A 19 -1.56 20.25 17.27
CA GLY A 19 -1.65 19.42 16.06
C GLY A 19 -0.27 19.13 15.48
N VAL A 20 -0.09 17.92 14.94
CA VAL A 20 1.14 17.46 14.29
C VAL A 20 0.84 17.13 12.83
N ALA A 21 1.69 17.59 11.91
CA ALA A 21 1.65 17.16 10.51
C ALA A 21 2.23 15.73 10.42
N ALA A 22 1.42 14.79 9.93
CA ALA A 22 1.78 13.38 9.90
C ALA A 22 1.56 12.79 8.49
N PRO A 23 2.51 12.97 7.56
CA PRO A 23 2.52 12.24 6.28
C PRO A 23 2.85 10.76 6.52
N SER A 24 2.76 9.94 5.46
CA SER A 24 3.31 8.59 5.49
C SER A 24 4.85 8.66 5.56
N ALA A 25 5.45 7.92 6.49
CA ALA A 25 6.90 7.96 6.72
C ALA A 25 7.64 7.06 5.72
N ASN A 26 7.56 7.40 4.43
CA ASN A 26 8.21 6.72 3.31
C ASN A 26 8.61 7.73 2.23
N ARG A 27 9.50 7.35 1.32
CA ARG A 27 9.83 8.15 0.14
C ARG A 27 8.62 8.25 -0.79
N PHE A 28 8.53 9.37 -1.50
CA PHE A 28 7.38 9.62 -2.39
C PHE A 28 7.21 8.47 -3.40
N GLY A 29 5.99 7.98 -3.54
CA GLY A 29 5.63 6.90 -4.46
C GLY A 29 5.86 5.48 -3.93
N SER A 30 6.72 5.30 -2.93
CA SER A 30 7.06 3.99 -2.35
C SER A 30 5.91 3.37 -1.55
N VAL A 31 6.07 2.09 -1.22
CA VAL A 31 5.14 1.33 -0.38
C VAL A 31 5.13 1.91 1.04
N SER A 32 3.93 2.22 1.57
CA SER A 32 3.81 2.75 2.93
C SER A 32 4.39 1.80 3.98
N PRO A 33 5.09 2.32 5.02
CA PRO A 33 5.59 1.51 6.12
C PRO A 33 4.44 1.04 7.02
N THR A 34 4.55 -0.17 7.55
CA THR A 34 3.60 -0.75 8.52
C THR A 34 4.26 -1.13 9.84
N THR A 35 5.57 -0.94 9.94
CA THR A 35 6.37 -1.17 11.16
C THR A 35 7.43 -0.08 11.29
N ALA A 36 7.95 0.11 12.51
CA ALA A 36 9.07 1.02 12.76
C ALA A 36 10.32 0.61 11.96
N ASN A 37 10.54 -0.69 11.76
CA ASN A 37 11.67 -1.18 10.97
C ASN A 37 11.55 -0.78 9.49
N HIS A 38 10.36 -0.76 8.91
CA HIS A 38 10.16 -0.25 7.55
C HIS A 38 10.55 1.24 7.44
N VAL A 39 10.22 2.04 8.45
CA VAL A 39 10.60 3.46 8.49
C VAL A 39 12.12 3.61 8.56
N ARG A 40 12.78 2.89 9.49
CA ARG A 40 14.25 2.94 9.65
C ARG A 40 14.97 2.47 8.39
N ALA A 41 14.49 1.39 7.75
CA ALA A 41 15.09 0.86 6.53
C ALA A 41 14.97 1.81 5.33
N GLU A 42 13.89 2.62 5.26
CA GLU A 42 13.64 3.48 4.13
C GLU A 42 14.16 4.91 4.30
N LEU A 43 14.06 5.46 5.51
CA LEU A 43 14.43 6.86 5.78
C LEU A 43 15.79 6.98 6.48
N GLY A 44 16.25 5.94 7.20
CA GLY A 44 17.55 5.96 7.87
C GLY A 44 17.75 7.23 8.71
N ASP A 45 18.82 7.95 8.42
CA ASP A 45 19.20 9.19 9.12
C ASP A 45 18.37 10.42 8.73
N ASP A 46 17.44 10.29 7.76
CA ASP A 46 16.50 11.37 7.41
C ASP A 46 15.41 11.55 8.51
N VAL A 47 15.41 10.71 9.55
CA VAL A 47 14.47 10.75 10.68
C VAL A 47 15.22 10.78 12.01
N ASP A 48 15.00 11.81 12.82
CA ASP A 48 15.66 11.96 14.12
C ASP A 48 15.19 10.91 15.14
N PHE A 49 13.88 10.63 15.17
CA PHE A 49 13.27 9.68 16.11
C PHE A 49 12.18 8.83 15.47
N VAL A 50 12.13 7.56 15.88
CA VAL A 50 11.04 6.64 15.53
C VAL A 50 10.44 6.12 16.83
N LEU A 51 9.21 6.52 17.14
CA LEU A 51 8.43 5.95 18.21
C LEU A 51 7.80 4.63 17.73
N ASP A 52 8.27 3.53 18.31
CA ASP A 52 7.76 2.22 17.96
C ASP A 52 6.48 1.90 18.74
N GLY A 53 5.35 2.00 18.07
CA GLY A 53 4.04 1.63 18.61
C GLY A 53 3.61 0.20 18.22
N GLY A 54 4.51 -0.59 17.66
CA GLY A 54 4.21 -1.90 17.07
C GLY A 54 3.68 -1.81 15.62
N PRO A 55 3.31 -2.96 15.03
CA PRO A 55 2.83 -3.03 13.67
C PRO A 55 1.44 -2.40 13.51
N CYS A 56 1.18 -1.80 12.35
CA CYS A 56 -0.11 -1.20 12.02
C CYS A 56 -1.24 -2.24 12.10
N GLN A 57 -2.32 -1.92 12.83
CA GLN A 57 -3.44 -2.83 13.05
C GLN A 57 -4.33 -2.99 11.82
N VAL A 58 -4.53 -1.94 11.03
CA VAL A 58 -5.39 -1.93 9.83
C VAL A 58 -4.59 -2.24 8.55
N GLY A 59 -3.38 -1.70 8.44
CA GLY A 59 -2.44 -1.94 7.34
C GLY A 59 -2.67 -1.08 6.09
N VAL A 60 -3.84 -0.49 5.93
CA VAL A 60 -4.13 0.52 4.90
C VAL A 60 -4.46 1.86 5.55
N GLU A 61 -4.30 2.94 4.82
CA GLU A 61 -4.53 4.28 5.33
C GLU A 61 -6.02 4.56 5.62
N SER A 62 -6.27 5.63 6.36
CA SER A 62 -7.62 6.11 6.66
C SER A 62 -8.42 6.44 5.41
N THR A 63 -9.72 6.22 5.47
CA THR A 63 -10.69 6.69 4.48
C THR A 63 -10.73 8.22 4.48
N ILE A 64 -10.81 8.82 3.29
CA ILE A 64 -10.96 10.27 3.14
C ILE A 64 -12.31 10.53 2.51
N VAL A 65 -13.11 11.32 3.21
CA VAL A 65 -14.43 11.77 2.76
C VAL A 65 -14.37 13.26 2.44
N ASP A 66 -14.87 13.65 1.27
CA ASP A 66 -15.15 15.04 0.96
C ASP A 66 -16.48 15.44 1.62
N ALA A 67 -16.40 16.42 2.51
CA ALA A 67 -17.52 17.00 3.21
C ALA A 67 -17.53 18.53 3.03
N THR A 68 -16.92 19.05 1.97
CA THR A 68 -16.82 20.49 1.70
C THR A 68 -18.05 21.06 1.01
N GLY A 69 -18.92 20.22 0.49
CA GLY A 69 -20.18 20.60 -0.16
C GLY A 69 -21.37 19.82 0.42
N ASP A 70 -22.54 20.01 -0.20
CA ASP A 70 -23.79 19.35 0.22
C ASP A 70 -23.81 17.83 -0.04
N ALA A 71 -23.00 17.38 -1.02
CA ALA A 71 -22.87 15.98 -1.37
C ALA A 71 -21.56 15.41 -0.82
N LEU A 72 -21.70 14.41 0.08
CA LEU A 72 -20.56 13.65 0.59
C LEU A 72 -20.06 12.65 -0.45
N SER A 73 -18.75 12.43 -0.52
CA SER A 73 -18.17 11.39 -1.35
C SER A 73 -16.85 10.87 -0.78
N ILE A 74 -16.52 9.61 -1.06
CA ILE A 74 -15.23 9.03 -0.70
C ILE A 74 -14.19 9.43 -1.75
N LEU A 75 -13.15 10.14 -1.33
CA LEU A 75 -12.00 10.50 -2.17
C LEU A 75 -10.91 9.44 -2.15
N ARG A 76 -10.79 8.69 -1.06
CA ARG A 76 -9.87 7.59 -0.90
C ARG A 76 -10.48 6.52 -0.01
N PRO A 77 -10.77 5.32 -0.51
CA PRO A 77 -11.14 4.18 0.32
C PRO A 77 -10.01 3.82 1.29
N GLY A 78 -10.34 3.40 2.51
CA GLY A 78 -9.36 3.11 3.55
C GLY A 78 -9.90 2.20 4.64
N GLY A 79 -9.35 2.30 5.85
CA GLY A 79 -9.64 1.40 6.97
C GLY A 79 -11.08 1.42 7.48
N VAL A 80 -11.79 2.55 7.37
CA VAL A 80 -13.25 2.61 7.58
C VAL A 80 -13.90 2.32 6.25
N THR A 81 -14.75 1.31 6.20
CA THR A 81 -15.35 0.86 4.93
C THR A 81 -16.44 1.81 4.44
N ARG A 82 -16.78 1.74 3.16
CA ARG A 82 -17.90 2.50 2.60
C ARG A 82 -19.19 2.11 3.31
N GLU A 83 -19.39 0.84 3.53
CA GLU A 83 -20.58 0.24 4.16
C GLU A 83 -20.75 0.74 5.60
N ASP A 84 -19.67 0.85 6.39
CA ASP A 84 -19.71 1.44 7.74
C ASP A 84 -20.13 2.91 7.71
N LEU A 85 -19.61 3.68 6.76
CA LEU A 85 -19.97 5.08 6.59
C LEU A 85 -21.43 5.25 6.14
N GLU A 86 -21.88 4.45 5.19
CA GLU A 86 -23.28 4.43 4.71
C GLU A 86 -24.25 4.06 5.83
N ALA A 87 -23.88 3.10 6.68
CA ALA A 87 -24.70 2.72 7.85
C ALA A 87 -24.87 3.89 8.83
N VAL A 88 -23.82 4.69 9.07
CA VAL A 88 -23.89 5.87 9.95
C VAL A 88 -24.69 7.01 9.28
N LEU A 89 -24.50 7.19 7.97
CA LEU A 89 -25.11 8.31 7.22
C LEU A 89 -26.56 8.05 6.81
N GLY A 90 -27.02 6.78 6.83
CA GLY A 90 -28.34 6.37 6.37
C GLY A 90 -28.57 6.59 4.87
N ARG A 91 -27.50 6.72 4.07
CA ARG A 91 -27.58 6.95 2.62
C ARG A 91 -26.34 6.42 1.88
N PRO A 92 -26.45 6.10 0.58
CA PRO A 92 -25.30 5.71 -0.24
C PRO A 92 -24.24 6.79 -0.30
N LEU A 93 -22.96 6.35 -0.35
CA LEU A 93 -21.79 7.22 -0.39
C LEU A 93 -20.95 6.89 -1.64
N PRO A 94 -20.99 7.73 -2.69
CA PRO A 94 -20.26 7.48 -3.92
C PRO A 94 -18.74 7.56 -3.68
N VAL A 95 -18.00 6.77 -4.46
CA VAL A 95 -16.53 6.81 -4.50
C VAL A 95 -16.13 7.59 -5.75
N HIS A 96 -15.47 8.73 -5.56
CA HIS A 96 -14.99 9.55 -6.66
C HIS A 96 -13.47 9.41 -6.80
N SER A 97 -13.03 8.92 -7.96
CA SER A 97 -11.59 8.82 -8.30
C SER A 97 -10.97 10.17 -8.66
N THR A 98 -11.79 11.15 -9.02
CA THR A 98 -11.39 12.51 -9.41
C THR A 98 -12.15 13.52 -8.57
N SER A 99 -11.44 14.39 -7.87
CA SER A 99 -11.98 15.51 -7.12
C SER A 99 -11.14 16.75 -7.39
N ARG A 100 -11.74 17.95 -7.22
CA ARG A 100 -11.00 19.22 -7.20
C ARG A 100 -10.09 19.34 -5.97
N VAL A 101 -10.42 18.59 -4.92
CA VAL A 101 -9.62 18.51 -3.70
C VAL A 101 -8.50 17.48 -3.88
N ARG A 102 -7.26 17.92 -3.81
CA ARG A 102 -6.09 17.03 -3.82
C ARG A 102 -5.95 16.34 -2.47
N VAL A 103 -5.92 15.02 -2.48
CA VAL A 103 -5.68 14.21 -1.28
C VAL A 103 -4.51 13.24 -1.47
N PRO A 104 -3.81 12.87 -0.40
CA PRO A 104 -2.73 11.88 -0.47
C PRO A 104 -3.22 10.56 -1.06
N GLY A 105 -2.40 9.97 -1.95
CA GLY A 105 -2.74 8.70 -2.60
C GLY A 105 -3.59 8.83 -3.88
N GLN A 106 -3.84 10.05 -4.39
CA GLN A 106 -4.49 10.26 -5.69
C GLN A 106 -3.53 10.24 -6.88
N HIS A 107 -2.22 10.28 -6.64
CA HIS A 107 -1.26 10.21 -7.74
C HIS A 107 -1.42 8.91 -8.53
N PRO A 108 -1.32 8.91 -9.87
CA PRO A 108 -1.48 7.72 -10.71
C PRO A 108 -0.58 6.54 -10.32
N SER A 109 0.66 6.81 -9.87
CA SER A 109 1.56 5.84 -9.28
C SER A 109 1.83 6.24 -7.83
N HIS A 110 1.46 5.39 -6.91
CA HIS A 110 1.68 5.54 -5.46
C HIS A 110 1.62 4.16 -4.81
N TYR A 111 2.24 3.98 -3.65
CA TYR A 111 2.32 2.68 -2.96
C TYR A 111 3.03 1.61 -3.78
N ALA A 112 3.90 2.03 -4.71
CA ALA A 112 4.53 1.12 -5.66
C ALA A 112 5.79 0.49 -5.06
N PRO A 113 5.91 -0.85 -5.09
CA PRO A 113 7.17 -1.55 -4.83
C PRO A 113 8.18 -1.25 -5.96
N ARG A 114 9.45 -1.61 -5.78
CA ARG A 114 10.46 -1.52 -6.86
C ARG A 114 10.11 -2.45 -8.02
N ALA A 115 9.65 -3.64 -7.71
CA ALA A 115 9.12 -4.58 -8.69
C ALA A 115 7.89 -4.00 -9.41
N ARG A 116 7.77 -4.23 -10.71
CA ARG A 116 6.60 -3.83 -11.49
C ARG A 116 5.40 -4.67 -11.09
N VAL A 117 4.29 -4.07 -10.70
CA VAL A 117 3.04 -4.78 -10.41
C VAL A 117 2.19 -4.91 -11.68
N VAL A 118 1.74 -6.13 -11.96
CA VAL A 118 0.82 -6.44 -13.04
C VAL A 118 -0.42 -7.09 -12.46
N LEU A 119 -1.58 -6.50 -12.77
CA LEU A 119 -2.88 -6.98 -12.30
C LEU A 119 -3.53 -7.85 -13.37
N VAL A 120 -3.93 -9.04 -12.98
CA VAL A 120 -4.61 -10.01 -13.84
C VAL A 120 -5.87 -10.55 -13.15
N ALA A 121 -6.72 -11.22 -13.90
CA ALA A 121 -7.87 -11.92 -13.31
C ALA A 121 -7.38 -13.06 -12.39
N PRO A 122 -8.08 -13.36 -11.27
CA PRO A 122 -7.63 -14.34 -10.28
C PRO A 122 -7.25 -15.70 -10.89
N GLU A 123 -8.03 -16.19 -11.83
CA GLU A 123 -7.81 -17.47 -12.54
C GLU A 123 -6.60 -17.47 -13.46
N LYS A 124 -6.05 -16.30 -13.80
CA LYS A 124 -4.88 -16.13 -14.68
C LYS A 124 -3.59 -15.96 -13.92
N VAL A 125 -3.62 -15.78 -12.59
CA VAL A 125 -2.44 -15.46 -11.77
C VAL A 125 -1.33 -16.49 -11.97
N VAL A 126 -1.65 -17.78 -11.91
CA VAL A 126 -0.68 -18.87 -12.05
C VAL A 126 -0.08 -18.88 -13.46
N ALA A 127 -0.92 -18.91 -14.49
CA ALA A 127 -0.47 -18.97 -15.87
C ALA A 127 0.40 -17.77 -16.30
N GLU A 128 0.02 -16.55 -15.87
CA GLU A 128 0.80 -15.35 -16.17
C GLU A 128 2.11 -15.31 -15.40
N ALA A 129 2.13 -15.82 -14.15
CA ALA A 129 3.36 -15.92 -13.39
C ALA A 129 4.36 -16.91 -14.03
N GLU A 130 3.89 -18.08 -14.43
CA GLU A 130 4.72 -19.08 -15.12
C GLU A 130 5.24 -18.55 -16.45
N ARG A 131 4.37 -17.93 -17.26
CA ARG A 131 4.76 -17.31 -18.53
C ARG A 131 5.86 -16.23 -18.32
N ALA A 132 5.71 -15.37 -17.34
CA ALA A 132 6.70 -14.35 -17.05
C ALA A 132 8.02 -14.96 -16.54
N HIS A 133 7.95 -16.02 -15.73
CA HIS A 133 9.12 -16.76 -15.27
C HIS A 133 9.88 -17.41 -16.43
N GLU A 134 9.19 -18.02 -17.39
CA GLU A 134 9.78 -18.58 -18.62
C GLU A 134 10.45 -17.52 -19.48
N LEU A 135 9.98 -16.28 -19.45
CA LEU A 135 10.61 -15.13 -20.10
C LEU A 135 11.84 -14.58 -19.35
N GLY A 136 12.21 -15.19 -18.22
CA GLY A 136 13.40 -14.86 -17.46
C GLY A 136 13.19 -13.79 -16.36
N HIS A 137 11.94 -13.40 -16.08
CA HIS A 137 11.66 -12.48 -14.97
C HIS A 137 11.83 -13.15 -13.61
N ARG A 138 12.26 -12.37 -12.62
CA ARG A 138 12.23 -12.75 -11.20
C ARG A 138 10.83 -12.46 -10.64
N VAL A 139 9.90 -13.36 -10.91
CA VAL A 139 8.48 -13.17 -10.65
C VAL A 139 8.16 -13.40 -9.17
N GLY A 140 7.56 -12.39 -8.53
CA GLY A 140 6.83 -12.50 -7.28
C GLY A 140 5.33 -12.71 -7.53
N VAL A 141 4.67 -13.50 -6.72
CA VAL A 141 3.24 -13.76 -6.86
C VAL A 141 2.53 -13.46 -5.54
N LEU A 142 1.48 -12.62 -5.60
CA LEU A 142 0.47 -12.55 -4.56
C LEU A 142 -0.63 -13.55 -4.90
N LEU A 143 -0.53 -14.75 -4.31
CA LEU A 143 -1.39 -15.88 -4.66
C LEU A 143 -2.72 -15.80 -3.91
N PRO A 144 -3.85 -15.62 -4.61
CA PRO A 144 -5.16 -15.52 -3.96
C PRO A 144 -5.61 -16.87 -3.34
N PRO A 145 -6.44 -16.85 -2.27
CA PRO A 145 -6.87 -18.07 -1.59
C PRO A 145 -7.59 -19.08 -2.49
N SER A 146 -8.21 -18.60 -3.57
CA SER A 146 -8.94 -19.45 -4.52
C SER A 146 -8.05 -20.41 -5.34
N VAL A 147 -6.71 -20.20 -5.34
CA VAL A 147 -5.76 -21.01 -6.13
C VAL A 147 -4.54 -21.45 -5.32
N THR A 148 -4.62 -21.45 -3.99
CA THR A 148 -3.50 -21.79 -3.09
C THR A 148 -2.98 -23.22 -3.25
N ASP A 149 -3.81 -24.15 -3.69
CA ASP A 149 -3.41 -25.56 -3.87
C ASP A 149 -2.69 -25.83 -5.22
N THR A 150 -2.54 -24.81 -6.04
CA THR A 150 -1.88 -24.94 -7.34
C THR A 150 -0.39 -24.61 -7.19
N PRO A 151 0.53 -25.52 -7.53
CA PRO A 151 1.95 -25.22 -7.60
C PRO A 151 2.21 -24.08 -8.61
N VAL A 152 3.00 -23.09 -8.23
CA VAL A 152 3.35 -21.95 -9.07
C VAL A 152 4.85 -21.90 -9.29
N LYS A 153 5.30 -21.95 -10.54
CA LYS A 153 6.69 -21.72 -10.88
C LYS A 153 6.96 -20.22 -10.90
N ALA A 154 7.51 -19.73 -9.80
CA ALA A 154 7.85 -18.31 -9.62
C ALA A 154 9.10 -18.19 -8.75
N HIS A 155 9.73 -17.01 -8.75
CA HIS A 155 10.90 -16.72 -7.91
C HIS A 155 10.50 -16.63 -6.42
N ALA A 156 9.34 -16.02 -6.14
CA ALA A 156 8.78 -15.93 -4.80
C ALA A 156 7.24 -15.98 -4.84
N VAL A 157 6.64 -16.66 -3.88
CA VAL A 157 5.19 -16.73 -3.73
C VAL A 157 4.81 -16.30 -2.32
N VAL A 158 3.85 -15.41 -2.22
CA VAL A 158 3.19 -15.02 -0.98
C VAL A 158 1.73 -15.44 -1.07
N ALA A 159 1.34 -16.43 -0.28
CA ALA A 159 -0.05 -16.87 -0.17
C ALA A 159 -0.85 -15.80 0.59
N LEU A 160 -1.91 -15.30 -0.02
CA LEU A 160 -2.77 -14.30 0.59
C LEU A 160 -3.68 -14.94 1.66
N PRO A 161 -3.94 -14.24 2.78
CA PRO A 161 -4.84 -14.75 3.81
C PRO A 161 -6.28 -14.76 3.32
N GLY A 162 -7.11 -15.67 3.86
CA GLY A 162 -8.51 -15.82 3.47
C GLY A 162 -9.43 -14.68 3.93
N SER A 163 -9.00 -13.83 4.90
CA SER A 163 -9.81 -12.71 5.36
C SER A 163 -9.31 -11.38 4.79
N MET A 164 -10.24 -10.51 4.36
CA MET A 164 -9.91 -9.16 3.86
C MET A 164 -9.21 -8.30 4.92
N ALA A 165 -9.53 -8.47 6.21
CA ALA A 165 -8.86 -7.75 7.29
C ALA A 165 -7.38 -8.15 7.41
N ALA A 166 -7.07 -9.44 7.33
CA ALA A 166 -5.68 -9.90 7.34
C ALA A 166 -4.94 -9.51 6.06
N TYR A 167 -5.62 -9.53 4.91
CA TYR A 167 -5.04 -9.07 3.65
C TYR A 167 -4.72 -7.57 3.70
N ALA A 168 -5.66 -6.72 4.13
CA ALA A 168 -5.41 -5.28 4.28
C ALA A 168 -4.23 -5.01 5.21
N ARG A 169 -4.17 -5.72 6.35
CA ARG A 169 -3.07 -5.59 7.33
C ARG A 169 -1.72 -5.98 6.74
N GLY A 170 -1.66 -7.03 5.94
CA GLY A 170 -0.43 -7.56 5.35
C GLY A 170 -0.02 -6.93 4.03
N LEU A 171 -0.90 -6.23 3.32
CA LEU A 171 -0.71 -5.81 1.92
C LEU A 171 0.66 -5.19 1.65
N TYR A 172 1.03 -4.16 2.41
CA TYR A 172 2.30 -3.48 2.21
C TYR A 172 3.51 -4.33 2.64
N GLY A 173 3.34 -5.15 3.68
CA GLY A 173 4.35 -6.14 4.07
C GLY A 173 4.61 -7.14 2.95
N PHE A 174 3.59 -7.67 2.31
CA PHE A 174 3.72 -8.62 1.20
C PHE A 174 4.42 -8.00 -0.02
N LEU A 175 4.10 -6.76 -0.37
CA LEU A 175 4.78 -6.06 -1.46
C LEU A 175 6.26 -5.81 -1.13
N ARG A 176 6.59 -5.40 0.12
CA ARG A 176 7.96 -5.22 0.58
C ARG A 176 8.73 -6.53 0.60
N GLU A 177 8.12 -7.61 1.07
CA GLU A 177 8.72 -8.96 1.09
C GLU A 177 9.13 -9.40 -0.31
N LEU A 178 8.29 -9.20 -1.32
CA LEU A 178 8.63 -9.54 -2.70
C LEU A 178 9.75 -8.66 -3.27
N ASP A 179 9.80 -7.39 -2.92
CA ASP A 179 10.92 -6.50 -3.25
C ASP A 179 12.24 -6.93 -2.60
N GLU A 180 12.20 -7.30 -1.31
CA GLU A 180 13.36 -7.78 -0.55
C GLU A 180 13.90 -9.10 -1.08
N ARG A 181 13.00 -9.98 -1.55
CA ARG A 181 13.38 -11.20 -2.27
C ARG A 181 13.93 -10.94 -3.68
N GLY A 182 13.99 -9.67 -4.10
CA GLY A 182 14.59 -9.22 -5.36
C GLY A 182 13.74 -9.53 -6.59
N CYS A 183 12.43 -9.62 -6.47
CA CYS A 183 11.54 -9.71 -7.62
C CYS A 183 11.64 -8.43 -8.47
N ASP A 184 11.53 -8.57 -9.79
CA ASP A 184 11.42 -7.45 -10.73
C ASP A 184 9.99 -7.28 -11.26
N LEU A 185 9.17 -8.32 -11.12
CA LEU A 185 7.77 -8.35 -11.52
C LEU A 185 6.92 -9.00 -10.43
N ILE A 186 5.80 -8.39 -10.09
CA ILE A 186 4.80 -8.93 -9.15
C ILE A 186 3.49 -9.15 -9.90
N ILE A 187 3.01 -10.39 -9.93
CA ILE A 187 1.70 -10.74 -10.46
C ILE A 187 0.71 -10.80 -9.30
N ALA A 188 -0.40 -10.08 -9.44
CA ALA A 188 -1.45 -10.00 -8.44
C ALA A 188 -2.84 -9.95 -9.09
N SER A 189 -3.87 -10.26 -8.31
CA SER A 189 -5.27 -10.04 -8.71
C SER A 189 -5.96 -9.06 -7.74
N LEU A 190 -6.99 -8.39 -8.24
CA LEU A 190 -7.82 -7.55 -7.40
C LEU A 190 -8.76 -8.42 -6.55
N PRO A 191 -8.97 -8.09 -5.27
CA PRO A 191 -10.04 -8.68 -4.47
C PRO A 191 -11.39 -8.14 -4.91
N VAL A 192 -12.47 -8.75 -4.40
CA VAL A 192 -13.82 -8.19 -4.50
C VAL A 192 -13.86 -6.81 -3.84
N GLU A 193 -14.44 -5.82 -4.54
CA GLU A 193 -14.42 -4.41 -4.11
C GLU A 193 -15.54 -4.07 -3.11
N GLU A 194 -15.62 -4.88 -2.06
CA GLU A 194 -16.54 -4.72 -0.93
C GLU A 194 -15.75 -4.60 0.36
N GLY A 195 -16.23 -3.82 1.30
CA GLY A 195 -15.56 -3.59 2.57
C GLY A 195 -14.11 -3.11 2.39
N LEU A 196 -13.17 -3.76 3.07
CA LEU A 196 -11.73 -3.49 2.94
C LEU A 196 -11.18 -3.88 1.56
N GLY A 197 -11.85 -4.75 0.80
CA GLY A 197 -11.43 -5.12 -0.55
C GLY A 197 -11.39 -3.92 -1.50
N LEU A 198 -12.28 -2.94 -1.32
CA LEU A 198 -12.27 -1.69 -2.07
C LEU A 198 -10.98 -0.89 -1.82
N ALA A 199 -10.52 -0.82 -0.57
CA ALA A 199 -9.27 -0.15 -0.21
C ALA A 199 -8.04 -0.88 -0.77
N ILE A 200 -8.00 -2.22 -0.65
CA ILE A 200 -6.93 -3.06 -1.20
C ILE A 200 -6.84 -2.89 -2.72
N ALA A 201 -7.97 -3.01 -3.42
CA ALA A 201 -8.04 -2.84 -4.88
C ALA A 201 -7.55 -1.45 -5.31
N ASN A 202 -7.92 -0.40 -4.58
CA ASN A 202 -7.42 0.96 -4.82
C ASN A 202 -5.89 1.03 -4.71
N ARG A 203 -5.28 0.41 -3.69
CA ARG A 203 -3.81 0.39 -3.48
C ARG A 203 -3.09 -0.41 -4.56
N LEU A 204 -3.60 -1.59 -4.92
CA LEU A 204 -3.02 -2.41 -5.98
C LEU A 204 -3.07 -1.72 -7.35
N ARG A 205 -4.18 -1.05 -7.69
CA ARG A 205 -4.25 -0.25 -8.92
C ARG A 205 -3.23 0.88 -8.95
N ARG A 206 -2.99 1.54 -7.81
CA ARG A 206 -1.97 2.60 -7.70
C ARG A 206 -0.56 2.04 -7.78
N ALA A 207 -0.31 0.88 -7.17
CA ALA A 207 0.98 0.18 -7.27
C ALA A 207 1.29 -0.28 -8.70
N ALA A 208 0.25 -0.65 -9.47
CA ALA A 208 0.35 -1.03 -10.89
C ALA A 208 0.32 0.16 -11.87
N GLY A 209 0.13 1.38 -11.38
CA GLY A 209 0.04 2.59 -12.20
C GLY A 209 1.34 2.93 -12.95
N PRO A 210 1.26 3.86 -13.92
CA PRO A 210 2.44 4.30 -14.68
C PRO A 210 3.46 4.91 -13.71
N ARG A 211 4.71 4.46 -13.80
CA ARG A 211 5.80 5.00 -13.00
C ARG A 211 6.22 6.35 -13.56
N PRO A 212 6.48 7.36 -12.69
CA PRO A 212 7.22 8.54 -13.12
C PRO A 212 8.60 8.10 -13.61
N ALA A 213 9.17 8.81 -14.59
CA ALA A 213 10.55 8.62 -14.94
C ALA A 213 11.42 8.82 -13.69
N PRO A 214 12.50 8.02 -13.49
CA PRO A 214 13.38 8.17 -12.35
C PRO A 214 13.91 9.62 -12.29
N THR A 215 13.81 10.23 -11.13
CA THR A 215 14.38 11.57 -10.91
C THR A 215 15.88 11.44 -10.72
N PRO A 216 16.68 12.52 -10.94
CA PRO A 216 18.10 12.50 -10.65
C PRO A 216 18.47 12.14 -9.21
N PHE A 217 17.50 12.21 -8.28
CA PHE A 217 17.65 11.85 -6.86
C PHE A 217 17.36 10.37 -6.56
N ASP A 218 16.85 9.61 -7.55
CA ASP A 218 16.55 8.18 -7.42
C ASP A 218 17.73 7.29 -7.85
N ALA A 219 18.84 7.89 -8.31
CA ALA A 219 20.06 7.16 -8.60
C ALA A 219 20.68 6.62 -7.29
N PRO A 220 21.06 5.33 -7.23
CA PRO A 220 21.79 4.81 -6.08
C PRO A 220 23.04 5.65 -5.91
N ALA A 221 23.33 6.06 -4.66
CA ALA A 221 24.58 6.75 -4.34
C ALA A 221 25.75 5.92 -4.91
N VAL A 222 26.49 6.51 -5.83
CA VAL A 222 27.70 5.89 -6.37
C VAL A 222 28.63 5.67 -5.19
N ALA A 223 28.90 4.42 -4.85
CA ALA A 223 29.90 4.10 -3.84
C ALA A 223 31.21 4.85 -4.18
N PRO A 224 31.86 5.51 -3.22
CA PRO A 224 33.15 6.16 -3.48
C PRO A 224 34.12 5.12 -4.03
N ALA A 225 34.76 5.45 -5.15
CA ALA A 225 35.80 4.62 -5.72
C ALA A 225 36.90 4.43 -4.66
N ASP A 226 37.25 3.17 -4.42
CA ASP A 226 38.33 2.76 -3.53
C ASP A 226 39.62 3.37 -4.06
N PRO A 227 40.36 4.21 -3.30
CA PRO A 227 41.63 4.74 -3.75
C PRO A 227 42.67 3.63 -3.60
N SER A 228 43.05 3.02 -4.71
CA SER A 228 44.21 2.13 -4.82
C SER A 228 45.53 2.90 -4.75
#